data_877fb2077b4eab34600f768360f583e6
#
_entry.id   877fb2077b4eab34600f768360f583e6
#
_cell.length_a   1.000
_cell.length_b   1.000
_cell.length_c   1.000
_cell.angle_alpha   90.00
_cell.angle_beta   90.00
_cell.angle_gamma   90.00
#
_symmetry.space_group_name_H-M   'P 1'
#
loop_
_entity.id
_entity.type
_entity.pdbx_description
1 polymer ?
#
loop_
_entity_poly.entity_id
_entity_poly.type
_entity_poly.pdbx_seq_one_letter_code
_entity_poly.pdbx_strand_id
1 'polypeptide(L)'
;MTGTVLTAVQSTLAAGGQPLAGPFAACGMMLIGVIAQRGFRHVAPRRAVRIGLGILLLGAGLTFLGATGAGMAPLLLGGAVVGIGTYGFVYPGGLAAVAEAASGEERARAVAGYFVLAHLGFGAVPLLVGLAIDTFCAGPALAGSWLALLLAACLLWWITFRSE
;
A
#
# COMPACT_ATOMS: atom_id res chain seq x y z
N MET A 1 1.19 1.59 4.21
CA MET A 1 0.90 2.22 2.91
C MET A 1 -0.53 1.96 2.45
N THR A 2 -0.95 0.72 2.26
CA THR A 2 -2.32 0.37 1.85
C THR A 2 -3.37 0.91 2.82
N GLY A 3 -3.10 0.87 4.12
CA GLY A 3 -3.99 1.39 5.15
C GLY A 3 -4.29 2.88 5.02
N THR A 4 -3.29 3.71 4.70
CA THR A 4 -3.48 5.16 4.51
C THR A 4 -4.40 5.45 3.34
N VAL A 5 -4.18 4.76 2.21
CA VAL A 5 -5.03 4.90 1.02
C VAL A 5 -6.45 4.41 1.30
N LEU A 6 -6.57 3.28 1.99
CA LEU A 6 -7.85 2.71 2.38
C LEU A 6 -8.64 3.68 3.28
N THR A 7 -7.99 4.27 4.29
CA THR A 7 -8.62 5.26 5.18
C THR A 7 -9.04 6.50 4.41
N ALA A 8 -8.18 7.03 3.51
CA ALA A 8 -8.51 8.18 2.68
C ALA A 8 -9.71 7.92 1.76
N VAL A 9 -9.75 6.75 1.11
CA VAL A 9 -10.88 6.35 0.26
C VAL A 9 -12.16 6.22 1.08
N GLN A 10 -12.10 5.54 2.22
CA GLN A 10 -13.27 5.32 3.08
C GLN A 10 -13.81 6.64 3.65
N SER A 11 -12.94 7.52 4.16
CA SER A 11 -13.36 8.79 4.73
C SER A 11 -13.99 9.72 3.68
N THR A 12 -13.42 9.77 2.47
CA THR A 12 -13.94 10.60 1.38
C THR A 12 -15.30 10.09 0.89
N LEU A 13 -15.48 8.78 0.76
CA LEU A 13 -16.75 8.17 0.35
C LEU A 13 -17.82 8.30 1.44
N ALA A 14 -17.46 8.16 2.71
CA ALA A 14 -18.38 8.37 3.82
C ALA A 14 -18.86 9.84 3.90
N ALA A 15 -17.96 10.80 3.72
CA ALA A 15 -18.29 12.22 3.65
C ALA A 15 -19.20 12.56 2.46
N GLY A 16 -19.10 11.80 1.35
CA GLY A 16 -19.98 11.89 0.18
C GLY A 16 -21.35 11.22 0.35
N GLY A 17 -21.69 10.73 1.54
CA GLY A 17 -22.99 10.08 1.82
C GLY A 17 -23.12 8.64 1.31
N GLN A 18 -21.99 7.97 1.00
CA GLN A 18 -21.97 6.59 0.51
C GLN A 18 -21.17 5.67 1.46
N PRO A 19 -21.69 5.35 2.64
CA PRO A 19 -20.93 4.62 3.67
C PRO A 19 -20.54 3.19 3.25
N LEU A 20 -21.30 2.55 2.38
CA LEU A 20 -21.03 1.20 1.89
C LEU A 20 -19.98 1.17 0.76
N ALA A 21 -19.78 2.28 0.05
CA ALA A 21 -18.85 2.32 -1.06
C ALA A 21 -17.39 2.13 -0.60
N GLY A 22 -17.03 2.55 0.61
CA GLY A 22 -15.72 2.37 1.20
C GLY A 22 -15.32 0.89 1.34
N PRO A 23 -16.11 0.05 2.03
CA PRO A 23 -15.86 -1.40 2.12
C PRO A 23 -15.79 -2.09 0.75
N PHE A 24 -16.66 -1.74 -0.19
CA PHE A 24 -16.63 -2.30 -1.55
C PHE A 24 -15.35 -1.89 -2.30
N ALA A 25 -14.91 -0.65 -2.19
CA ALA A 25 -13.64 -0.19 -2.77
C ALA A 25 -12.45 -0.95 -2.17
N ALA A 26 -12.46 -1.21 -0.86
CA ALA A 26 -11.43 -1.98 -0.19
C ALA A 26 -11.37 -3.44 -0.69
N CYS A 27 -12.52 -4.10 -0.78
CA CYS A 27 -12.61 -5.45 -1.34
C CYS A 27 -12.13 -5.49 -2.80
N GLY A 28 -12.55 -4.52 -3.61
CA GLY A 28 -12.13 -4.40 -5.01
C GLY A 28 -10.63 -4.22 -5.14
N MET A 29 -10.02 -3.38 -4.31
CA MET A 29 -8.58 -3.15 -4.27
C MET A 29 -7.80 -4.45 -3.95
N MET A 30 -8.26 -5.23 -2.97
CA MET A 30 -7.64 -6.51 -2.62
C MET A 30 -7.80 -7.53 -3.75
N LEU A 31 -8.99 -7.64 -4.32
CA LEU A 31 -9.31 -8.59 -5.38
C LEU A 31 -8.46 -8.34 -6.64
N ILE A 32 -8.36 -7.09 -7.08
CA ILE A 32 -7.53 -6.69 -8.21
C ILE A 32 -6.06 -7.04 -7.95
N GLY A 33 -5.56 -6.81 -6.73
CA GLY A 33 -4.21 -7.18 -6.33
C GLY A 33 -3.95 -8.67 -6.40
N VAL A 34 -4.90 -9.50 -5.93
CA VAL A 34 -4.80 -10.97 -6.00
C VAL A 34 -4.83 -11.46 -7.46
N ILE A 35 -5.65 -10.86 -8.32
CA ILE A 35 -5.67 -11.18 -9.75
C ILE A 35 -4.31 -10.83 -10.39
N ALA A 36 -3.75 -9.69 -10.05
CA ALA A 36 -2.44 -9.26 -10.54
C ALA A 36 -1.31 -10.24 -10.17
N GLN A 37 -1.36 -10.89 -9.00
CA GLN A 37 -0.38 -11.91 -8.60
C GLN A 37 -0.25 -13.05 -9.63
N ARG A 38 -1.36 -13.45 -10.26
CA ARG A 38 -1.33 -14.55 -11.25
C ARG A 38 -0.54 -14.20 -12.50
N GLY A 39 -0.60 -12.93 -12.93
CA GLY A 39 0.12 -12.45 -14.12
C GLY A 39 1.64 -12.33 -13.91
N PHE A 40 2.09 -12.15 -12.67
CA PHE A 40 3.48 -11.76 -12.37
C PHE A 40 4.26 -12.78 -11.54
N ARG A 41 3.79 -14.02 -11.45
CA ARG A 41 4.45 -15.12 -10.70
C ARG A 41 5.89 -15.42 -11.13
N HIS A 42 6.26 -15.03 -12.34
CA HIS A 42 7.59 -15.31 -12.92
C HIS A 42 8.59 -14.16 -12.73
N VAL A 43 8.20 -13.08 -12.05
CA VAL A 43 9.09 -11.94 -11.80
C VAL A 43 9.97 -12.23 -10.58
N ALA A 44 11.29 -12.03 -10.69
CA ALA A 44 12.20 -12.18 -9.57
C ALA A 44 11.76 -11.31 -8.37
N PRO A 45 11.85 -11.81 -7.11
CA PRO A 45 11.28 -11.15 -5.92
C PRO A 45 11.70 -9.69 -5.76
N ARG A 46 12.99 -9.39 -5.89
CA ARG A 46 13.53 -8.02 -5.78
C ARG A 46 12.99 -7.10 -6.89
N ARG A 47 12.87 -7.62 -8.12
CA ARG A 47 12.30 -6.87 -9.24
C ARG A 47 10.80 -6.62 -9.03
N ALA A 48 10.08 -7.60 -8.51
CA ALA A 48 8.67 -7.45 -8.16
C ALA A 48 8.46 -6.34 -7.13
N VAL A 49 9.27 -6.29 -6.07
CA VAL A 49 9.20 -5.21 -5.06
C VAL A 49 9.45 -3.84 -5.71
N ARG A 50 10.46 -3.70 -6.56
CA ARG A 50 10.75 -2.41 -7.25
C ARG A 50 9.61 -1.95 -8.14
N ILE A 51 9.10 -2.83 -8.99
CA ILE A 51 7.95 -2.54 -9.85
C ILE A 51 6.72 -2.17 -8.99
N GLY A 52 6.47 -2.96 -7.95
CA GLY A 52 5.36 -2.73 -7.04
C GLY A 52 5.44 -1.38 -6.31
N LEU A 53 6.64 -0.94 -5.90
CA LEU A 53 6.85 0.39 -5.30
C LEU A 53 6.53 1.52 -6.29
N GLY A 54 6.95 1.41 -7.55
CA GLY A 54 6.60 2.38 -8.58
C GLY A 54 5.10 2.47 -8.83
N ILE A 55 4.42 1.33 -8.97
CA ILE A 55 2.97 1.25 -9.12
C ILE A 55 2.26 1.84 -7.90
N LEU A 56 2.76 1.56 -6.70
CA LEU A 56 2.20 2.05 -5.45
C LEU A 56 2.29 3.58 -5.33
N LEU A 57 3.42 4.17 -5.72
CA LEU A 57 3.60 5.62 -5.74
C LEU A 57 2.65 6.30 -6.73
N LEU A 58 2.49 5.72 -7.92
CA LEU A 58 1.55 6.21 -8.93
C LEU A 58 0.11 6.15 -8.40
N GLY A 59 -0.30 5.02 -7.83
CA GLY A 59 -1.62 4.85 -7.26
C GLY A 59 -1.89 5.78 -6.08
N ALA A 60 -0.91 5.97 -5.20
CA ALA A 60 -1.01 6.90 -4.07
C ALA A 60 -1.16 8.36 -4.56
N GLY A 61 -0.45 8.75 -5.61
CA GLY A 61 -0.60 10.07 -6.24
C GLY A 61 -2.00 10.30 -6.81
N LEU A 62 -2.55 9.30 -7.53
CA LEU A 62 -3.92 9.35 -8.04
C LEU A 62 -4.96 9.45 -6.91
N THR A 63 -4.77 8.68 -5.83
CA THR A 63 -5.66 8.73 -4.67
C THR A 63 -5.61 10.11 -3.99
N PHE A 64 -4.41 10.69 -3.85
CA PHE A 64 -4.24 12.02 -3.30
C PHE A 64 -4.96 13.08 -4.16
N LEU A 65 -4.79 13.04 -5.48
CA LEU A 65 -5.50 13.93 -6.40
C LEU A 65 -7.03 13.79 -6.27
N GLY A 66 -7.54 12.56 -6.19
CA GLY A 66 -8.95 12.31 -5.99
C GLY A 66 -9.48 12.86 -4.66
N ALA A 67 -8.73 12.68 -3.58
CA ALA A 67 -9.07 13.17 -2.24
C ALA A 67 -9.02 14.71 -2.13
N THR A 68 -8.21 15.38 -2.94
CA THR A 68 -8.05 16.84 -2.95
C THR A 68 -8.98 17.58 -3.93
N GLY A 69 -9.94 16.88 -4.54
CA GLY A 69 -11.00 17.53 -5.34
C GLY A 69 -11.04 17.15 -6.83
N ALA A 70 -10.11 16.32 -7.32
CA ALA A 70 -10.15 15.85 -8.71
C ALA A 70 -11.28 14.83 -8.99
N GLY A 71 -12.05 14.44 -7.96
CA GLY A 71 -13.26 13.65 -8.08
C GLY A 71 -13.09 12.16 -7.79
N MET A 72 -14.19 11.42 -7.93
CA MET A 72 -14.29 10.01 -7.57
C MET A 72 -13.43 9.09 -8.46
N ALA A 73 -13.31 9.40 -9.75
CA ALA A 73 -12.60 8.54 -10.68
C ALA A 73 -11.11 8.35 -10.33
N PRO A 74 -10.30 9.42 -10.13
CA PRO A 74 -8.90 9.26 -9.72
C PRO A 74 -8.77 8.63 -8.32
N LEU A 75 -9.73 8.82 -7.42
CA LEU A 75 -9.75 8.19 -6.11
C LEU A 75 -9.85 6.67 -6.22
N LEU A 76 -10.82 6.16 -6.97
CA LEU A 76 -11.05 4.72 -7.15
C LEU A 76 -9.95 4.06 -8.00
N LEU A 77 -9.52 4.71 -9.07
CA LEU A 77 -8.41 4.24 -9.90
C LEU A 77 -7.11 4.17 -9.09
N GLY A 78 -6.84 5.20 -8.29
CA GLY A 78 -5.70 5.22 -7.39
C GLY A 78 -5.72 4.06 -6.41
N GLY A 79 -6.87 3.79 -5.78
CA GLY A 79 -7.06 2.64 -4.91
C GLY A 79 -6.79 1.31 -5.61
N ALA A 80 -7.33 1.12 -6.82
CA ALA A 80 -7.08 -0.09 -7.62
C ALA A 80 -5.59 -0.27 -7.95
N VAL A 81 -4.91 0.80 -8.39
CA VAL A 81 -3.47 0.80 -8.70
C VAL A 81 -2.63 0.49 -7.45
N VAL A 82 -2.98 1.07 -6.29
CA VAL A 82 -2.35 0.73 -4.99
C VAL A 82 -2.55 -0.75 -4.66
N GLY A 83 -3.74 -1.29 -4.90
CA GLY A 83 -4.03 -2.71 -4.72
C GLY A 83 -3.11 -3.60 -5.55
N ILE A 84 -2.92 -3.29 -6.83
CA ILE A 84 -1.99 -3.98 -7.72
C ILE A 84 -0.56 -3.88 -7.17
N GLY A 85 -0.07 -2.68 -6.85
CA GLY A 85 1.27 -2.46 -6.35
C GLY A 85 1.56 -3.23 -5.06
N THR A 86 0.64 -3.14 -4.09
CA THR A 86 0.83 -3.74 -2.77
C THR A 86 0.62 -5.25 -2.78
N TYR A 87 -0.60 -5.69 -3.13
CA TYR A 87 -0.98 -7.11 -3.04
C TYR A 87 -0.47 -7.91 -4.23
N GLY A 88 -0.34 -7.28 -5.41
CA GLY A 88 0.19 -7.95 -6.61
C GLY A 88 1.69 -8.14 -6.59
N PHE A 89 2.46 -7.18 -6.06
CA PHE A 89 3.90 -7.14 -6.19
C PHE A 89 4.67 -7.03 -4.87
N VAL A 90 4.45 -5.97 -4.09
CA VAL A 90 5.29 -5.68 -2.91
C VAL A 90 5.16 -6.76 -1.85
N TYR A 91 3.93 -7.14 -1.53
CA TYR A 91 3.67 -8.13 -0.49
C TYR A 91 4.21 -9.52 -0.85
N PRO A 92 3.86 -10.12 -2.01
CA PRO A 92 4.39 -11.44 -2.38
C PRO A 92 5.89 -11.39 -2.71
N GLY A 93 6.38 -10.31 -3.33
CA GLY A 93 7.80 -10.14 -3.62
C GLY A 93 8.64 -10.00 -2.36
N GLY A 94 8.17 -9.24 -1.37
CA GLY A 94 8.82 -9.11 -0.06
C GLY A 94 8.84 -10.45 0.70
N LEU A 95 7.73 -11.17 0.71
CA LEU A 95 7.64 -12.49 1.33
C LEU A 95 8.62 -13.49 0.68
N ALA A 96 8.66 -13.53 -0.64
CA ALA A 96 9.58 -14.40 -1.37
C ALA A 96 11.05 -14.03 -1.11
N ALA A 97 11.39 -12.74 -1.10
CA ALA A 97 12.75 -12.26 -0.81
C ALA A 97 13.20 -12.65 0.60
N VAL A 98 12.33 -12.54 1.60
CA VAL A 98 12.62 -12.97 2.99
C VAL A 98 12.79 -14.48 3.06
N ALA A 99 11.93 -15.23 2.36
CA ALA A 99 12.00 -16.69 2.33
C ALA A 99 13.25 -17.23 1.60
N GLU A 100 13.76 -16.50 0.61
CA GLU A 100 15.02 -16.84 -0.10
C GLU A 100 16.27 -16.50 0.73
N ALA A 101 16.21 -15.40 1.51
CA ALA A 101 17.33 -14.94 2.32
C ALA A 101 17.59 -15.80 3.57
N ALA A 102 16.60 -16.54 4.03
CA ALA A 102 16.69 -17.37 5.23
C ALA A 102 16.92 -18.86 4.88
N SER A 103 17.81 -19.52 5.63
CA SER A 103 18.14 -20.92 5.47
C SER A 103 17.30 -21.81 6.41
N GLY A 104 16.95 -23.04 5.94
CA GLY A 104 16.43 -24.14 6.75
C GLY A 104 15.41 -23.75 7.84
N GLU A 105 15.79 -23.95 9.09
CA GLU A 105 14.92 -23.71 10.26
C GLU A 105 14.62 -22.23 10.51
N GLU A 106 15.49 -21.32 10.09
CA GLU A 106 15.28 -19.87 10.24
C GLU A 106 14.21 -19.32 9.30
N ARG A 107 13.94 -20.03 8.21
CA ARG A 107 12.97 -19.59 7.19
C ARG A 107 11.57 -19.41 7.76
N ALA A 108 11.11 -20.33 8.59
CA ALA A 108 9.79 -20.24 9.22
C ALA A 108 9.71 -19.01 10.15
N ARG A 109 10.77 -18.76 10.91
CA ARG A 109 10.87 -17.61 11.82
C ARG A 109 10.90 -16.28 11.05
N ALA A 110 11.70 -16.20 9.98
CA ALA A 110 11.79 -15.02 9.14
C ALA A 110 10.46 -14.69 8.44
N VAL A 111 9.78 -15.70 7.90
CA VAL A 111 8.43 -15.56 7.31
C VAL A 111 7.41 -15.12 8.35
N ALA A 112 7.40 -15.71 9.54
CA ALA A 112 6.52 -15.28 10.64
C ALA A 112 6.79 -13.82 11.03
N GLY A 113 8.05 -13.42 11.15
CA GLY A 113 8.44 -12.04 11.43
C GLY A 113 7.96 -11.07 10.35
N TYR A 114 8.06 -11.45 9.07
CA TYR A 114 7.52 -10.66 7.97
C TYR A 114 6.01 -10.43 8.10
N PHE A 115 5.24 -11.48 8.42
CA PHE A 115 3.81 -11.35 8.63
C PHE A 115 3.47 -10.45 9.81
N VAL A 116 4.17 -10.58 10.94
CA VAL A 116 3.96 -9.69 12.11
C VAL A 116 4.20 -8.24 11.73
N LEU A 117 5.33 -7.91 11.09
CA LEU A 117 5.64 -6.56 10.67
C LEU A 117 4.63 -6.01 9.65
N ALA A 118 4.21 -6.84 8.69
CA ALA A 118 3.20 -6.45 7.72
C ALA A 118 1.85 -6.12 8.39
N HIS A 119 1.40 -6.95 9.33
CA HIS A 119 0.13 -6.72 10.04
C HIS A 119 0.20 -5.53 11.01
N LEU A 120 1.34 -5.33 11.68
CA LEU A 120 1.56 -4.11 12.48
C LEU A 120 1.46 -2.86 11.61
N GLY A 121 2.05 -2.87 10.41
CA GLY A 121 1.92 -1.76 9.46
C GLY A 121 0.47 -1.54 8.99
N PHE A 122 -0.28 -2.61 8.75
CA PHE A 122 -1.70 -2.53 8.37
C PHE A 122 -2.59 -1.97 9.49
N GLY A 123 -2.28 -2.26 10.74
CA GLY A 123 -3.05 -1.77 11.90
C GLY A 123 -2.60 -0.37 12.37
N ALA A 124 -1.29 -0.17 12.58
CA ALA A 124 -0.76 1.06 13.17
C ALA A 124 -0.89 2.27 12.22
N VAL A 125 -0.64 2.10 10.92
CA VAL A 125 -0.67 3.22 9.97
C VAL A 125 -2.06 3.87 9.85
N PRO A 126 -3.18 3.13 9.68
CA PRO A 126 -4.50 3.73 9.68
C PRO A 126 -4.85 4.47 10.97
N LEU A 127 -4.45 3.91 12.12
CA LEU A 127 -4.66 4.55 13.42
C LEU A 127 -3.92 5.89 13.52
N LEU A 128 -2.65 5.93 13.13
CA LEU A 128 -1.85 7.16 13.13
C LEU A 128 -2.42 8.21 12.17
N VAL A 129 -2.88 7.79 10.99
CA VAL A 129 -3.52 8.69 10.03
C VAL A 129 -4.86 9.20 10.57
N GLY A 130 -5.67 8.35 11.19
CA GLY A 130 -6.91 8.75 11.85
C GLY A 130 -6.67 9.80 12.93
N LEU A 131 -5.73 9.54 13.85
CA LEU A 131 -5.33 10.49 14.89
C LEU A 131 -4.81 11.81 14.30
N ALA A 132 -4.06 11.76 13.22
CA ALA A 132 -3.57 12.97 12.55
C ALA A 132 -4.72 13.78 11.92
N ILE A 133 -5.73 13.13 11.36
CA ILE A 133 -6.93 13.78 10.81
C ILE A 133 -7.70 14.48 11.94
N ASP A 134 -7.86 13.83 13.09
CA ASP A 134 -8.56 14.38 14.24
C ASP A 134 -7.82 15.58 14.85
N THR A 135 -6.48 15.60 14.77
CA THR A 135 -5.66 16.68 15.38
C THR A 135 -5.36 17.84 14.43
N PHE A 136 -5.11 17.58 13.15
CA PHE A 136 -4.59 18.56 12.18
C PHE A 136 -5.53 18.86 11.01
N CYS A 137 -6.75 18.36 11.00
CA CYS A 137 -7.66 18.32 9.85
C CYS A 137 -7.20 17.40 8.71
N ALA A 138 -8.15 17.04 7.84
CA ALA A 138 -7.93 15.99 6.82
C ALA A 138 -6.85 16.36 5.79
N GLY A 139 -6.80 17.62 5.31
CA GLY A 139 -5.86 18.04 4.28
C GLY A 139 -4.39 17.88 4.67
N PRO A 140 -3.91 18.55 5.76
CA PRO A 140 -2.53 18.40 6.23
C PRO A 140 -2.17 16.97 6.63
N ALA A 141 -3.08 16.23 7.27
CA ALA A 141 -2.85 14.85 7.68
C ALA A 141 -2.62 13.93 6.47
N LEU A 142 -3.45 14.04 5.43
CA LEU A 142 -3.29 13.28 4.19
C LEU A 142 -2.02 13.68 3.43
N ALA A 143 -1.70 14.97 3.35
CA ALA A 143 -0.46 15.44 2.72
C ALA A 143 0.78 14.92 3.46
N GLY A 144 0.80 14.99 4.78
CA GLY A 144 1.89 14.45 5.62
C GLY A 144 2.05 12.96 5.48
N SER A 145 0.96 12.21 5.48
CA SER A 145 0.99 10.76 5.28
C SER A 145 1.48 10.39 3.88
N TRP A 146 1.11 11.15 2.86
CA TRP A 146 1.58 10.96 1.49
C TRP A 146 3.08 11.24 1.35
N LEU A 147 3.57 12.31 1.98
CA LEU A 147 4.99 12.64 2.02
C LEU A 147 5.81 11.54 2.73
N ALA A 148 5.34 11.06 3.88
CA ALA A 148 5.97 9.95 4.60
C ALA A 148 6.04 8.67 3.74
N LEU A 149 5.00 8.43 2.96
CA LEU A 149 4.89 7.33 2.00
C LEU A 149 5.94 7.43 0.88
N LEU A 150 6.08 8.62 0.31
CA LEU A 150 7.10 8.93 -0.69
C LEU A 150 8.50 8.70 -0.14
N LEU A 151 8.81 9.24 1.04
CA LEU A 151 10.13 9.10 1.67
C LEU A 151 10.46 7.64 1.96
N ALA A 152 9.50 6.86 2.49
CA ALA A 152 9.69 5.43 2.75
C ALA A 152 9.91 4.64 1.45
N ALA A 153 9.18 4.95 0.38
CA ALA A 153 9.35 4.29 -0.90
C ALA A 153 10.69 4.65 -1.57
N CYS A 154 11.12 5.92 -1.51
CA CYS A 154 12.42 6.34 -2.00
C CYS A 154 13.56 5.67 -1.22
N LEU A 155 13.45 5.57 0.11
CA LEU A 155 14.43 4.88 0.96
C LEU A 155 14.54 3.40 0.60
N LEU A 156 13.40 2.70 0.47
CA LEU A 156 13.37 1.30 0.06
C LEU A 156 13.92 1.10 -1.35
N TRP A 157 13.59 1.99 -2.27
CA TRP A 157 14.16 1.98 -3.61
C TRP A 157 15.68 2.12 -3.57
N TRP A 158 16.20 3.08 -2.81
CA TRP A 158 17.64 3.32 -2.68
C TRP A 158 18.39 2.13 -2.05
N ILE A 159 17.81 1.53 -0.98
CA ILE A 159 18.38 0.34 -0.34
C ILE A 159 18.43 -0.85 -1.32
N THR A 160 17.35 -1.08 -2.07
CA THR A 160 17.28 -2.18 -3.05
C THR A 160 18.20 -1.96 -4.26
N PHE A 161 18.59 -0.73 -4.56
CA PHE A 161 19.54 -0.42 -5.64
C PHE A 161 21.00 -0.65 -5.22
N ARG A 162 21.31 -0.42 -3.93
CA ARG A 162 22.68 -0.61 -3.40
C ARG A 162 23.05 -2.07 -3.16
N SER A 163 22.11 -2.98 -3.16
CA SER A 163 22.33 -4.42 -2.91
C SER A 163 22.57 -5.24 -4.20
N GLU A 164 22.74 -4.60 -5.35
CA GLU A 164 23.24 -5.16 -6.61
C GLU A 164 24.73 -4.83 -6.81
#